data_12039e482f2bb94367af0368dcd3e329
#
_entry.id   12039e482f2bb94367af0368dcd3e329
#
_cell.length_a   1.000
_cell.length_b   1.000
_cell.length_c   1.000
_cell.angle_alpha   90.00
_cell.angle_beta   90.00
_cell.angle_gamma   90.00
#
_symmetry.space_group_name_H-M   'P 1'
#
loop_
_entity.id
_entity.type
_entity.pdbx_description
1 polymer ?
#
loop_
_entity_poly.entity_id
_entity_poly.type
_entity_poly.pdbx_seq_one_letter_code
_entity_poly.pdbx_strand_id
1 'polypeptide(L)'
;MDDAYAGALFDALPQGDALRRYIEQGYPTNHFLRAVLENDLMEAVARADDDNYAALDAYCAWLRTHAPTQAFGSPEKVAAWIAARGRSKTAPPETGR
;
A
#
# COMPACT_ATOMS: atom_id res chain seq x y z
N MET A 1 14.75 7.36 -4.25
CA MET A 1 13.73 6.39 -4.65
C MET A 1 13.24 6.75 -6.03
N ASP A 2 13.25 5.85 -6.92
CA ASP A 2 12.91 6.19 -8.29
C ASP A 2 11.78 5.31 -8.81
N ASP A 3 11.30 5.68 -9.99
CA ASP A 3 10.14 5.02 -10.57
C ASP A 3 10.44 3.61 -11.05
N ALA A 4 11.69 3.32 -11.37
CA ALA A 4 12.03 2.00 -11.88
C ALA A 4 11.83 0.93 -10.82
N TYR A 5 12.19 1.22 -9.58
CA TYR A 5 12.00 0.25 -8.52
C TYR A 5 10.51 -0.03 -8.31
N ALA A 6 9.70 1.03 -8.31
CA ALA A 6 8.28 0.90 -8.06
C ALA A 6 7.60 0.10 -9.17
N GLY A 7 7.91 0.42 -10.41
CA GLY A 7 7.28 -0.25 -11.54
C GLY A 7 7.57 -1.74 -11.56
N ALA A 8 8.83 -2.11 -11.41
CA ALA A 8 9.20 -3.52 -11.48
C ALA A 8 8.60 -4.33 -10.34
N LEU A 9 8.55 -3.75 -9.15
CA LEU A 9 8.10 -4.48 -7.97
C LEU A 9 6.59 -4.58 -7.90
N PHE A 10 5.88 -3.53 -8.33
CA PHE A 10 4.42 -3.59 -8.40
C PHE A 10 3.97 -4.67 -9.37
N ASP A 11 4.67 -4.84 -10.48
CA ASP A 11 4.30 -5.84 -11.47
C ASP A 11 4.39 -7.26 -10.92
N ALA A 12 5.19 -7.49 -9.90
CA ALA A 12 5.33 -8.80 -9.30
C ALA A 12 4.19 -9.18 -8.37
N LEU A 13 3.32 -8.22 -8.04
CA LEU A 13 2.23 -8.46 -7.09
C LEU A 13 0.90 -8.61 -7.84
N PRO A 14 0.02 -9.53 -7.43
CA PRO A 14 -1.27 -9.72 -8.12
C PRO A 14 -2.09 -8.44 -8.22
N GLN A 15 -2.07 -7.59 -7.20
CA GLN A 15 -2.79 -6.32 -7.22
C GLN A 15 -1.83 -5.14 -7.20
N GLY A 16 -0.73 -5.28 -7.94
CA GLY A 16 0.29 -4.23 -7.98
C GLY A 16 -0.23 -2.89 -8.46
N ASP A 17 -1.12 -2.88 -9.47
CA ASP A 17 -1.69 -1.63 -9.96
C ASP A 17 -2.50 -0.92 -8.89
N ALA A 18 -3.32 -1.66 -8.16
CA ALA A 18 -4.13 -1.08 -7.10
C ALA A 18 -3.25 -0.54 -5.99
N LEU A 19 -2.20 -1.27 -5.64
CA LEU A 19 -1.26 -0.82 -4.62
C LEU A 19 -0.54 0.45 -5.05
N ARG A 20 -0.12 0.51 -6.31
CA ARG A 20 0.56 1.69 -6.84
C ARG A 20 -0.35 2.92 -6.78
N ARG A 21 -1.61 2.77 -7.19
CA ARG A 21 -2.55 3.88 -7.14
C ARG A 21 -2.79 4.34 -5.70
N TYR A 22 -2.82 3.41 -4.78
CA TYR A 22 -2.96 3.76 -3.37
C TYR A 22 -1.74 4.56 -2.88
N ILE A 23 -0.54 4.07 -3.16
CA ILE A 23 0.68 4.73 -2.70
C ILE A 23 0.81 6.11 -3.33
N GLU A 24 0.56 6.22 -4.62
CA GLU A 24 0.82 7.47 -5.34
C GLU A 24 -0.31 8.47 -5.22
N GLN A 25 -1.54 8.01 -5.17
CA GLN A 25 -2.69 8.89 -5.28
C GLN A 25 -3.72 8.71 -4.17
N GLY A 26 -3.51 7.76 -3.28
CA GLY A 26 -4.41 7.54 -2.16
C GLY A 26 -5.74 6.92 -2.54
N TYR A 27 -5.80 6.20 -3.67
CA TYR A 27 -7.03 5.53 -4.06
C TYR A 27 -7.31 4.37 -3.12
N PRO A 28 -8.53 4.23 -2.61
CA PRO A 28 -8.88 3.10 -1.75
C PRO A 28 -8.67 1.77 -2.46
N THR A 29 -8.32 0.76 -1.69
CA THR A 29 -8.09 -0.59 -2.21
C THR A 29 -9.24 -1.50 -1.82
N ASN A 30 -9.23 -2.74 -2.34
CA ASN A 30 -10.24 -3.72 -1.96
C ASN A 30 -10.03 -4.18 -0.52
N HIS A 31 -10.94 -5.02 -0.03
CA HIS A 31 -10.93 -5.44 1.37
C HIS A 31 -9.67 -6.18 1.76
N PHE A 32 -9.17 -7.06 0.87
CA PHE A 32 -7.96 -7.80 1.16
C PHE A 32 -6.76 -6.86 1.32
N LEU A 33 -6.52 -6.05 0.33
CA LEU A 33 -5.33 -5.20 0.33
C LEU A 33 -5.42 -4.14 1.43
N ARG A 34 -6.62 -3.65 1.69
CA ARG A 34 -6.82 -2.72 2.79
C ARG A 34 -6.44 -3.36 4.12
N ALA A 35 -6.83 -4.61 4.34
CA ALA A 35 -6.47 -5.30 5.56
C ALA A 35 -4.96 -5.45 5.71
N VAL A 36 -4.27 -5.75 4.61
CA VAL A 36 -2.81 -5.81 4.62
C VAL A 36 -2.23 -4.46 5.04
N LEU A 37 -2.72 -3.39 4.41
CA LEU A 37 -2.22 -2.04 4.69
C LEU A 37 -2.51 -1.61 6.13
N GLU A 38 -3.64 -2.03 6.67
CA GLU A 38 -4.04 -1.70 8.04
C GLU A 38 -3.36 -2.56 9.09
N ASN A 39 -2.50 -3.48 8.65
CA ASN A 39 -1.80 -4.39 9.54
C ASN A 39 -2.77 -5.35 10.25
N ASP A 40 -3.80 -5.77 9.53
CA ASP A 40 -4.82 -6.68 10.04
C ASP A 40 -4.64 -8.02 9.36
N LEU A 41 -3.71 -8.82 9.87
CA LEU A 41 -3.33 -10.07 9.24
C LEU A 41 -4.48 -11.04 9.14
N MET A 42 -5.26 -11.17 10.19
CA MET A 42 -6.35 -12.16 10.20
C MET A 42 -7.41 -11.82 9.17
N GLU A 43 -7.75 -10.55 9.05
CA GLU A 43 -8.72 -10.13 8.05
C GLU A 43 -8.15 -10.27 6.64
N ALA A 44 -6.87 -9.98 6.47
CA ALA A 44 -6.22 -10.12 5.17
C ALA A 44 -6.29 -11.57 4.69
N VAL A 45 -6.01 -12.52 5.58
CA VAL A 45 -6.09 -13.93 5.24
C VAL A 45 -7.53 -14.33 4.90
N ALA A 46 -8.49 -13.84 5.68
CA ALA A 46 -9.89 -14.16 5.47
C ALA A 46 -10.43 -13.64 4.13
N ARG A 47 -9.86 -12.55 3.62
CA ARG A 47 -10.32 -11.91 2.39
C ARG A 47 -9.52 -12.29 1.15
N ALA A 48 -8.40 -12.99 1.33
CA ALA A 48 -7.50 -13.32 0.23
C ALA A 48 -8.09 -14.42 -0.64
N ASP A 49 -8.01 -14.23 -1.97
CA ASP A 49 -8.16 -15.36 -2.87
C ASP A 49 -6.84 -16.12 -2.93
N ASP A 50 -6.80 -17.19 -3.75
CA ASP A 50 -5.62 -18.05 -3.79
C ASP A 50 -4.37 -17.30 -4.20
N ASP A 51 -4.47 -16.45 -5.20
CA ASP A 51 -3.31 -15.69 -5.69
C ASP A 51 -2.82 -14.69 -4.65
N ASN A 52 -3.72 -14.00 -4.01
CA ASN A 52 -3.35 -13.01 -3.00
C ASN A 52 -2.81 -13.68 -1.73
N TYR A 53 -3.38 -14.82 -1.37
CA TYR A 53 -2.87 -15.57 -0.23
C TYR A 53 -1.44 -16.02 -0.47
N ALA A 54 -1.17 -16.55 -1.67
CA ALA A 54 0.17 -17.00 -2.02
C ALA A 54 1.18 -15.83 -2.06
N ALA A 55 0.70 -14.62 -2.31
CA ALA A 55 1.56 -13.45 -2.42
C ALA A 55 1.61 -12.62 -1.14
N LEU A 56 0.99 -13.08 -0.06
CA LEU A 56 0.85 -12.26 1.16
C LEU A 56 2.20 -11.82 1.70
N ASP A 57 3.17 -12.73 1.76
CA ASP A 57 4.50 -12.37 2.23
C ASP A 57 5.18 -11.37 1.30
N ALA A 58 4.93 -11.46 0.01
CA ALA A 58 5.50 -10.52 -0.95
C ALA A 58 4.93 -9.11 -0.75
N TYR A 59 3.63 -9.01 -0.49
CA TYR A 59 3.04 -7.70 -0.16
C TYR A 59 3.69 -7.11 1.09
N CYS A 60 3.81 -7.91 2.13
CA CYS A 60 4.39 -7.43 3.39
C CYS A 60 5.84 -7.01 3.21
N ALA A 61 6.61 -7.80 2.47
CA ALA A 61 8.00 -7.46 2.20
C ALA A 61 8.13 -6.18 1.41
N TRP A 62 7.26 -6.00 0.39
CA TRP A 62 7.29 -4.80 -0.41
C TRP A 62 6.98 -3.57 0.43
N LEU A 63 5.96 -3.66 1.27
CA LEU A 63 5.58 -2.53 2.13
C LEU A 63 6.70 -2.15 3.08
N ARG A 64 7.31 -3.13 3.73
CA ARG A 64 8.38 -2.86 4.68
C ARG A 64 9.62 -2.27 4.03
N THR A 65 9.87 -2.64 2.79
CA THR A 65 11.10 -2.26 2.12
C THR A 65 10.97 -0.96 1.33
N HIS A 66 9.82 -0.73 0.72
CA HIS A 66 9.68 0.35 -0.26
C HIS A 66 8.61 1.38 0.05
N ALA A 67 7.58 1.02 0.81
CA ALA A 67 6.47 1.94 1.03
C ALA A 67 6.81 3.00 2.08
N PRO A 68 6.27 4.21 1.95
CA PRO A 68 6.39 5.20 3.02
C PRO A 68 5.72 4.69 4.29
N THR A 69 6.33 4.93 5.43
CA THR A 69 5.79 4.42 6.68
C THR A 69 4.45 5.03 7.06
N GLN A 70 4.12 6.19 6.50
CA GLN A 70 2.82 6.82 6.73
C GLN A 70 1.68 6.10 6.01
N ALA A 71 1.99 5.27 5.01
CA ALA A 71 0.99 4.69 4.13
C ALA A 71 0.39 3.40 4.66
N PHE A 72 0.98 2.80 5.66
CA PHE A 72 0.52 1.49 6.14
C PHE A 72 0.87 1.32 7.61
N GLY A 73 0.23 0.33 8.23
CA GLY A 73 0.53 -0.06 9.60
C GLY A 73 -0.65 0.02 10.55
N SER A 74 -1.68 0.77 10.23
CA SER A 74 -2.88 0.87 11.06
C SER A 74 -4.03 1.44 10.24
N PRO A 75 -5.28 1.23 10.68
CA PRO A 75 -6.43 1.87 10.02
C PRO A 75 -6.33 3.38 9.97
N GLU A 76 -5.81 3.97 11.02
CA GLU A 76 -5.65 5.43 11.09
C GLU A 76 -4.68 5.94 10.03
N LYS A 77 -3.57 5.23 9.85
CA LYS A 77 -2.61 5.61 8.82
C LYS A 77 -3.19 5.48 7.42
N VAL A 78 -3.91 4.40 7.18
CA VAL A 78 -4.54 4.19 5.87
C VAL A 78 -5.54 5.30 5.58
N ALA A 79 -6.41 5.62 6.55
CA ALA A 79 -7.39 6.68 6.37
C ALA A 79 -6.72 8.02 6.10
N ALA A 80 -5.66 8.33 6.84
CA ALA A 80 -4.94 9.58 6.64
C ALA A 80 -4.26 9.65 5.27
N TRP A 81 -3.71 8.52 4.81
CA TRP A 81 -3.06 8.47 3.50
C TRP A 81 -4.07 8.72 2.37
N ILE A 82 -5.24 8.10 2.48
CA ILE A 82 -6.31 8.29 1.51
C ILE A 82 -6.78 9.76 1.52
N ALA A 83 -6.98 10.31 2.71
CA ALA A 83 -7.42 11.70 2.85
C ALA A 83 -6.41 12.68 2.26
N ALA A 84 -5.13 12.37 2.39
CA ALA A 84 -4.05 13.21 1.85
C ALA A 84 -3.81 12.97 0.36
N ARG A 85 -4.52 12.02 -0.25
CA ARG A 85 -4.37 11.65 -1.66
C ARG A 85 -3.00 11.09 -2.00
N GLY A 86 -2.47 10.32 -1.06
CA GLY A 86 -1.25 9.59 -1.29
C GLY A 86 -0.01 10.46 -1.35
N ARG A 87 1.03 9.89 -1.93
CA ARG A 87 2.34 10.54 -2.01
C ARG A 87 2.29 11.85 -2.78
N SER A 88 1.49 11.90 -3.85
CA SER A 88 1.48 13.07 -4.72
C SER A 88 0.99 14.31 -4.00
N LYS A 89 0.22 14.16 -2.92
CA LYS A 89 -0.32 15.29 -2.17
C LYS A 89 0.36 15.50 -0.83
N THR A 90 1.03 14.48 -0.30
CA THR A 90 1.72 14.62 0.97
C THR A 90 3.12 15.18 0.82
N ALA A 91 3.64 15.14 -0.38
CA ALA A 91 4.96 15.68 -0.62
C ALA A 91 4.93 17.18 -0.42
N PRO A 92 5.78 17.68 0.08
CA PRO A 92 6.50 18.76 0.41
C PRO A 92 6.25 19.38 1.65
N PRO A 93 6.39 19.14 1.74
CA PRO A 93 6.27 19.45 2.56
C PRO A 93 6.42 20.40 3.09
N GLU A 94 6.19 20.25 2.64
CA GLU A 94 6.06 20.68 2.99
C GLU A 94 6.26 21.14 3.53
N THR A 95 6.45 21.28 3.25
CA THR A 95 6.53 21.49 3.66
C THR A 95 6.58 21.95 4.41
N GLY A 96 6.82 22.13 4.54
CA GLY A 96 6.77 22.37 5.22
C GLY A 96 6.47 22.72 5.90
N ARG A 97 6.16 22.80 5.94
CA ARG A 97 5.70 22.99 6.51
C ARG A 97 5.74 23.24 7.18
#